data_c27f6b1c51688d75e1c7fb0063c17e59
#
_entry.id   c27f6b1c51688d75e1c7fb0063c17e59
#
_cell.length_a   1.000
_cell.length_b   1.000
_cell.length_c   1.000
_cell.angle_alpha   90.00
_cell.angle_beta   90.00
_cell.angle_gamma   90.00
#
_symmetry.space_group_name_H-M   'P 1'
#
loop_
_entity.id
_entity.type
_entity.pdbx_description
1 polymer ?
#
loop_
_entity_poly.entity_id
_entity_poly.type
_entity_poly.pdbx_seq_one_letter_code
_entity_poly.pdbx_strand_id
1 'polypeptide(L)'
;REKKVEFFQQVGEALRDKNIWALFSIREDYLASFDSFVRPIPTRLANRYRLNFLGAEAAMQAIQRPAVKAGVEFPDDCARDLTDDLRKILVQQPDGSAAEELGPFVEPVQLQVVCRRLWSELPDTAVAVTADHIKALGSVNRALADYYALQVASVAAMSKVPEREIREWFDRKLITVSGIRGQVLMT
;
A
#
# COMPACT_ATOMS: atom_id res chain seq x y z
N ARG A 1 23.30 -6.22 -16.68
CA ARG A 1 24.04 -6.39 -15.41
C ARG A 1 25.21 -5.41 -15.34
N GLU A 2 26.01 -5.26 -16.38
CA GLU A 2 27.20 -4.38 -16.43
C GLU A 2 26.85 -2.91 -16.09
N LYS A 3 25.83 -2.33 -16.73
CA LYS A 3 25.38 -0.96 -16.46
C LYS A 3 25.00 -0.71 -15.00
N LYS A 4 24.47 -1.71 -14.30
CA LYS A 4 24.15 -1.58 -12.87
C LYS A 4 25.42 -1.56 -12.02
N VAL A 5 26.41 -2.38 -12.35
CA VAL A 5 27.71 -2.41 -11.67
C VAL A 5 28.42 -1.08 -11.82
N GLU A 6 28.49 -0.58 -13.05
CA GLU A 6 29.08 0.73 -13.36
C GLU A 6 28.39 1.87 -12.59
N PHE A 7 27.06 1.91 -12.61
CA PHE A 7 26.29 2.89 -11.84
C PHE A 7 26.65 2.89 -10.35
N PHE A 8 26.69 1.71 -9.71
CA PHE A 8 27.00 1.63 -8.29
C PHE A 8 28.50 1.90 -7.98
N GLN A 9 29.39 1.69 -8.92
CA GLN A 9 30.77 2.13 -8.80
C GLN A 9 30.87 3.66 -8.78
N GLN A 10 30.21 4.34 -9.74
CA GLN A 10 30.18 5.81 -9.80
C GLN A 10 29.53 6.41 -8.55
N VAL A 11 28.42 5.85 -8.08
CA VAL A 11 27.78 6.27 -6.82
C VAL A 11 28.71 6.06 -5.64
N GLY A 12 29.41 4.93 -5.58
CA GLY A 12 30.38 4.63 -4.51
C GLY A 12 31.56 5.60 -4.49
N GLU A 13 32.04 6.03 -5.65
CA GLU A 13 33.07 7.07 -5.77
C GLU A 13 32.58 8.43 -5.29
N ALA A 14 31.38 8.85 -5.74
CA ALA A 14 30.78 10.11 -5.31
C ALA A 14 30.57 10.16 -3.79
N LEU A 15 30.15 9.06 -3.18
CA LEU A 15 29.92 8.96 -1.74
C LEU A 15 31.21 8.92 -0.87
N ARG A 16 32.40 8.95 -1.45
CA ARG A 16 33.63 9.19 -0.72
C ARG A 16 33.75 10.62 -0.24
N ASP A 17 33.11 11.56 -0.93
CA ASP A 17 32.96 12.91 -0.42
C ASP A 17 31.95 12.93 0.72
N LYS A 18 32.40 13.35 1.92
CA LYS A 18 31.58 13.38 3.14
C LYS A 18 30.44 14.38 3.10
N ASN A 19 30.42 15.28 2.12
CA ASN A 19 29.35 16.26 1.92
C ASN A 19 28.22 15.72 1.02
N ILE A 20 28.41 14.54 0.41
CA ILE A 20 27.41 13.90 -0.45
C ILE A 20 26.67 12.80 0.33
N TRP A 21 25.37 12.85 0.28
CA TRP A 21 24.49 11.88 0.92
C TRP A 21 23.62 11.19 -0.12
N ALA A 22 23.37 9.89 0.05
CA ALA A 22 22.45 9.16 -0.79
C ALA A 22 21.41 8.42 0.07
N LEU A 23 20.14 8.52 -0.32
CA LEU A 23 19.04 7.75 0.23
C LEU A 23 18.58 6.72 -0.80
N PHE A 24 18.63 5.44 -0.42
CA PHE A 24 18.15 4.35 -1.25
C PHE A 24 16.79 3.87 -0.71
N SER A 25 15.74 4.01 -1.51
CA SER A 25 14.44 3.42 -1.23
C SER A 25 14.29 2.14 -2.04
N ILE A 26 14.23 1.00 -1.34
CA ILE A 26 14.27 -0.32 -1.97
C ILE A 26 13.15 -1.18 -1.38
N ARG A 27 12.38 -1.84 -2.25
CA ARG A 27 11.43 -2.86 -1.80
C ARG A 27 12.20 -4.06 -1.24
N GLU A 28 11.65 -4.69 -0.21
CA GLU A 28 12.28 -5.78 0.54
C GLU A 28 12.63 -6.99 -0.34
N ASP A 29 11.79 -7.32 -1.30
CA ASP A 29 11.99 -8.43 -2.26
C ASP A 29 13.21 -8.22 -3.19
N TYR A 30 13.71 -6.99 -3.30
CA TYR A 30 14.93 -6.70 -4.09
C TYR A 30 16.22 -6.66 -3.27
N LEU A 31 16.15 -6.72 -1.93
CA LEU A 31 17.33 -6.60 -1.08
C LEU A 31 18.42 -7.63 -1.41
N ALA A 32 18.04 -8.91 -1.57
CA ALA A 32 18.98 -9.95 -1.92
C ALA A 32 19.68 -9.73 -3.27
N SER A 33 18.93 -9.22 -4.26
CA SER A 33 19.48 -8.86 -5.58
C SER A 33 20.37 -7.62 -5.50
N PHE A 34 20.13 -6.73 -4.55
CA PHE A 34 20.86 -5.51 -4.36
C PHE A 34 22.22 -5.74 -3.65
N ASP A 35 22.33 -6.75 -2.80
CA ASP A 35 23.54 -7.06 -2.04
C ASP A 35 24.78 -7.24 -2.95
N SER A 36 24.61 -7.71 -4.19
CA SER A 36 25.71 -7.83 -5.16
C SER A 36 26.30 -6.47 -5.59
N PHE A 37 25.60 -5.36 -5.39
CA PHE A 37 25.99 -4.01 -5.79
C PHE A 37 26.44 -3.13 -4.62
N VAL A 38 26.33 -3.58 -3.38
CA VAL A 38 26.63 -2.77 -2.17
C VAL A 38 28.12 -2.56 -1.95
N ARG A 39 28.99 -3.43 -2.49
CA ARG A 39 30.44 -3.38 -2.25
C ARG A 39 31.11 -2.03 -2.50
N PRO A 40 30.80 -1.28 -3.59
CA PRO A 40 31.38 0.02 -3.83
C PRO A 40 30.93 1.10 -2.84
N ILE A 41 29.77 0.93 -2.19
CA ILE A 41 29.21 1.91 -1.27
C ILE A 41 30.03 1.93 0.05
N PRO A 42 30.58 3.09 0.47
CA PRO A 42 31.50 3.17 1.61
C PRO A 42 30.95 2.58 2.91
N THR A 43 29.67 2.83 3.23
CA THR A 43 29.01 2.31 4.44
C THR A 43 28.44 0.92 4.26
N ARG A 44 28.43 0.38 3.02
CA ARG A 44 27.73 -0.86 2.64
C ARG A 44 26.27 -0.87 3.12
N LEU A 45 25.63 0.28 3.14
CA LEU A 45 24.28 0.48 3.67
C LEU A 45 24.11 -0.04 5.11
N ALA A 46 25.08 0.22 5.99
CA ALA A 46 24.99 -0.15 7.40
C ALA A 46 23.80 0.53 8.09
N ASN A 47 23.46 1.76 7.68
CA ASN A 47 22.29 2.45 8.19
C ASN A 47 21.07 2.04 7.37
N ARG A 48 20.27 1.12 7.91
CA ARG A 48 19.04 0.63 7.30
C ARG A 48 17.86 0.97 8.19
N TYR A 49 16.79 1.44 7.57
CA TYR A 49 15.50 1.61 8.23
C TYR A 49 14.46 0.77 7.48
N ARG A 50 13.80 -0.14 8.19
CA ARG A 50 12.69 -0.91 7.62
C ARG A 50 11.41 -0.14 7.83
N LEU A 51 10.78 0.29 6.74
CA LEU A 51 9.48 0.91 6.78
C LEU A 51 8.41 -0.19 6.84
N ASN A 52 7.89 -0.44 8.04
CA ASN A 52 6.78 -1.38 8.24
C ASN A 52 5.45 -0.75 7.85
N PHE A 53 4.42 -1.59 7.72
CA PHE A 53 3.03 -1.14 7.66
C PHE A 53 2.65 -0.36 8.92
N LEU A 54 1.51 0.34 8.88
CA LEU A 54 1.06 1.16 9.99
C LEU A 54 0.57 0.28 11.15
N GLY A 55 1.09 0.47 12.34
CA GLY A 55 0.46 -0.06 13.55
C GLY A 55 -0.89 0.62 13.81
N ALA A 56 -1.74 0.03 14.67
CA ALA A 56 -3.09 0.52 14.93
C ALA A 56 -3.15 2.01 15.28
N GLU A 57 -2.31 2.46 16.21
CA GLU A 57 -2.24 3.87 16.64
C GLU A 57 -1.86 4.81 15.48
N ALA A 58 -0.86 4.43 14.69
CA ALA A 58 -0.43 5.22 13.53
C ALA A 58 -1.50 5.26 12.43
N ALA A 59 -2.26 4.17 12.25
CA ALA A 59 -3.38 4.11 11.32
C ALA A 59 -4.51 5.04 11.77
N MET A 60 -4.90 5.01 13.06
CA MET A 60 -5.90 5.94 13.60
C MET A 60 -5.50 7.40 13.37
N GLN A 61 -4.24 7.76 13.66
CA GLN A 61 -3.75 9.12 13.41
C GLN A 61 -3.74 9.48 11.92
N ALA A 62 -3.44 8.53 11.04
CA ALA A 62 -3.48 8.74 9.59
C ALA A 62 -4.91 8.95 9.06
N ILE A 63 -5.93 8.40 9.73
CA ILE A 63 -7.34 8.61 9.45
C ILE A 63 -7.79 9.99 9.97
N GLN A 64 -7.53 10.28 11.25
CA GLN A 64 -8.09 11.43 11.95
C GLN A 64 -7.47 12.75 11.54
N ARG A 65 -6.13 12.82 11.41
CA ARG A 65 -5.44 14.09 11.13
C ARG A 65 -5.85 14.78 9.83
N PRO A 66 -6.03 14.08 8.69
CA PRO A 66 -6.53 14.71 7.47
C PRO A 66 -7.98 15.21 7.61
N ALA A 67 -8.84 14.45 8.30
CA ALA A 67 -10.23 14.82 8.53
C ALA A 67 -10.33 16.12 9.35
N VAL A 68 -9.60 16.21 10.45
CA VAL A 68 -9.53 17.42 11.29
C VAL A 68 -9.02 18.62 10.50
N LYS A 69 -8.00 18.44 9.63
CA LYS A 69 -7.53 19.53 8.75
C LYS A 69 -8.59 20.00 7.76
N ALA A 70 -9.50 19.12 7.36
CA ALA A 70 -10.62 19.45 6.49
C ALA A 70 -11.85 19.99 7.25
N GLY A 71 -11.75 20.15 8.55
CA GLY A 71 -12.86 20.67 9.40
C GLY A 71 -13.91 19.62 9.76
N VAL A 72 -13.61 18.33 9.56
CA VAL A 72 -14.51 17.22 9.90
C VAL A 72 -13.95 16.47 11.10
N GLU A 73 -14.74 16.32 12.14
CA GLU A 73 -14.37 15.51 13.30
C GLU A 73 -14.40 14.02 12.94
N PHE A 74 -13.40 13.27 13.37
CA PHE A 74 -13.36 11.82 13.27
C PHE A 74 -13.22 11.23 14.68
N PRO A 75 -14.33 10.82 15.31
CA PRO A 75 -14.33 10.31 16.68
C PRO A 75 -13.44 9.08 16.85
N ASP A 76 -12.88 8.91 18.05
CA ASP A 76 -11.92 7.84 18.38
C ASP A 76 -12.51 6.43 18.20
N ASP A 77 -13.78 6.24 18.55
CA ASP A 77 -14.51 4.99 18.36
C ASP A 77 -14.64 4.65 16.88
N CYS A 78 -15.06 5.59 16.04
CA CYS A 78 -15.16 5.42 14.61
C CYS A 78 -13.79 5.13 13.96
N ALA A 79 -12.74 5.83 14.40
CA ALA A 79 -11.38 5.60 13.90
C ALA A 79 -10.85 4.22 14.31
N ARG A 80 -11.18 3.76 15.51
CA ARG A 80 -10.81 2.44 16.01
C ARG A 80 -11.53 1.34 15.25
N ASP A 81 -12.85 1.45 15.10
CA ASP A 81 -13.66 0.46 14.37
C ASP A 81 -13.16 0.30 12.93
N LEU A 82 -12.89 1.41 12.24
CA LEU A 82 -12.33 1.37 10.89
C LEU A 82 -10.91 0.76 10.85
N THR A 83 -10.07 1.11 11.83
CA THR A 83 -8.72 0.55 11.94
C THR A 83 -8.75 -0.95 12.21
N ASP A 84 -9.65 -1.41 13.09
CA ASP A 84 -9.78 -2.83 13.40
C ASP A 84 -10.33 -3.61 12.23
N ASP A 85 -11.26 -3.04 11.45
CA ASP A 85 -11.74 -3.68 10.22
C ASP A 85 -10.63 -3.83 9.16
N LEU A 86 -9.76 -2.81 9.03
CA LEU A 86 -8.59 -2.83 8.16
C LEU A 86 -7.48 -3.81 8.60
N ARG A 87 -7.47 -4.21 9.86
CA ARG A 87 -6.50 -5.16 10.44
C ARG A 87 -6.95 -6.60 10.37
N LYS A 88 -8.22 -6.88 10.00
CA LYS A 88 -8.73 -8.24 9.88
C LYS A 88 -7.94 -9.04 8.87
N ILE A 89 -7.42 -10.16 9.30
CA ILE A 89 -6.72 -11.15 8.48
C ILE A 89 -7.38 -12.52 8.64
N LEU A 90 -7.38 -13.31 7.57
CA LEU A 90 -7.81 -14.69 7.63
C LEU A 90 -6.64 -15.57 8.05
N VAL A 91 -6.76 -16.22 9.19
CA VAL A 91 -5.75 -17.15 9.72
C VAL A 91 -6.29 -18.57 9.56
N GLN A 92 -5.51 -19.44 8.93
CA GLN A 92 -5.84 -20.87 8.87
C GLN A 92 -5.63 -21.51 10.23
N GLN A 93 -6.67 -22.11 10.75
CA GLN A 93 -6.62 -22.87 12.00
C GLN A 93 -6.07 -24.29 11.77
N PRO A 94 -5.57 -24.97 12.80
CA PRO A 94 -5.03 -26.33 12.69
C PRO A 94 -6.06 -27.37 12.18
N ASP A 95 -7.35 -27.12 12.34
CA ASP A 95 -8.44 -27.95 11.84
C ASP A 95 -8.78 -27.71 10.36
N GLY A 96 -8.06 -26.80 9.68
CA GLY A 96 -8.28 -26.43 8.29
C GLY A 96 -9.35 -25.36 8.08
N SER A 97 -10.04 -24.89 9.13
CA SER A 97 -10.95 -23.75 9.05
C SER A 97 -10.18 -22.44 8.93
N ALA A 98 -10.83 -21.38 8.47
CA ALA A 98 -10.30 -20.03 8.49
C ALA A 98 -11.04 -19.18 9.50
N ALA A 99 -10.31 -18.50 10.40
CA ALA A 99 -10.87 -17.55 11.35
C ALA A 99 -10.35 -16.14 11.05
N GLU A 100 -11.20 -15.14 11.26
CA GLU A 100 -10.79 -13.74 11.23
C GLU A 100 -10.11 -13.37 12.55
N GLU A 101 -8.90 -12.85 12.45
CA GLU A 101 -8.14 -12.33 13.59
C GLU A 101 -7.64 -10.91 13.29
N LEU A 102 -7.37 -10.13 14.35
CA LEU A 102 -6.77 -8.80 14.20
C LEU A 102 -5.25 -8.92 14.04
N GLY A 103 -4.76 -8.63 12.86
CA GLY A 103 -3.33 -8.50 12.59
C GLY A 103 -2.72 -7.28 13.29
N PRO A 104 -1.38 -7.20 13.39
CA PRO A 104 -0.70 -6.10 14.06
C PRO A 104 -0.64 -4.81 13.23
N PHE A 105 -0.88 -4.88 11.92
CA PHE A 105 -0.65 -3.79 10.98
C PHE A 105 -1.83 -3.54 10.05
N VAL A 106 -1.89 -2.31 9.54
CA VAL A 106 -2.77 -1.85 8.46
C VAL A 106 -1.94 -1.58 7.22
N GLU A 107 -2.37 -2.09 6.08
CA GLU A 107 -1.77 -1.77 4.78
C GLU A 107 -2.14 -0.35 4.34
N PRO A 108 -1.16 0.55 4.08
CA PRO A 108 -1.43 1.94 3.71
C PRO A 108 -2.32 2.09 2.47
N VAL A 109 -2.21 1.18 1.49
CA VAL A 109 -3.03 1.23 0.25
C VAL A 109 -4.50 0.94 0.57
N GLN A 110 -4.78 -0.06 1.39
CA GLN A 110 -6.15 -0.38 1.82
C GLN A 110 -6.76 0.80 2.60
N LEU A 111 -6.00 1.37 3.53
CA LEU A 111 -6.39 2.56 4.28
C LEU A 111 -6.78 3.71 3.34
N GLN A 112 -5.93 4.01 2.34
CA GLN A 112 -6.19 5.10 1.39
C GLN A 112 -7.45 4.85 0.57
N VAL A 113 -7.67 3.64 0.07
CA VAL A 113 -8.85 3.30 -0.73
C VAL A 113 -10.12 3.45 0.10
N VAL A 114 -10.13 2.92 1.32
CA VAL A 114 -11.29 2.95 2.22
C VAL A 114 -11.58 4.37 2.68
N CYS A 115 -10.56 5.13 3.10
CA CYS A 115 -10.73 6.52 3.50
C CYS A 115 -11.21 7.40 2.32
N ARG A 116 -10.69 7.17 1.10
CA ARG A 116 -11.16 7.88 -0.10
C ARG A 116 -12.63 7.62 -0.37
N ARG A 117 -13.07 6.36 -0.25
CA ARG A 117 -14.48 6.00 -0.42
C ARG A 117 -15.34 6.67 0.64
N LEU A 118 -14.97 6.55 1.92
CA LEU A 118 -15.67 7.23 3.02
C LEU A 118 -15.84 8.71 2.71
N TRP A 119 -14.75 9.37 2.31
CA TRP A 119 -14.75 10.80 2.02
C TRP A 119 -15.65 11.17 0.84
N SER A 120 -15.70 10.33 -0.20
CA SER A 120 -16.57 10.58 -1.36
C SER A 120 -18.06 10.32 -1.09
N GLU A 121 -18.40 9.56 -0.05
CA GLU A 121 -19.76 9.27 0.36
C GLU A 121 -20.27 10.19 1.48
N LEU A 122 -19.37 10.94 2.14
CA LEU A 122 -19.73 11.92 3.16
C LEU A 122 -20.48 13.10 2.50
N PRO A 123 -21.60 13.54 3.10
CA PRO A 123 -22.26 14.79 2.67
C PRO A 123 -21.31 16.00 2.84
N ASP A 124 -21.38 16.95 1.90
CA ASP A 124 -20.58 18.19 1.97
C ASP A 124 -20.83 19.00 3.26
N THR A 125 -21.98 18.80 3.89
CA THR A 125 -22.36 19.43 5.16
C THR A 125 -21.95 18.65 6.41
N ALA A 126 -21.28 17.51 6.25
CA ALA A 126 -20.89 16.68 7.38
C ALA A 126 -19.81 17.39 8.22
N VAL A 127 -20.09 17.59 9.50
CA VAL A 127 -19.16 18.15 10.48
C VAL A 127 -18.41 17.05 11.25
N ALA A 128 -18.94 15.82 11.22
CA ALA A 128 -18.33 14.67 11.88
C ALA A 128 -18.63 13.37 11.15
N VAL A 129 -17.69 12.42 11.21
CA VAL A 129 -17.90 11.03 10.80
C VAL A 129 -18.69 10.31 11.89
N THR A 130 -19.66 9.50 11.51
CA THR A 130 -20.51 8.74 12.43
C THR A 130 -20.34 7.24 12.22
N ALA A 131 -20.77 6.44 13.20
CA ALA A 131 -20.79 4.98 13.08
C ALA A 131 -21.63 4.50 11.88
N ASP A 132 -22.68 5.24 11.51
CA ASP A 132 -23.50 4.89 10.33
C ASP A 132 -22.75 5.13 9.03
N HIS A 133 -21.92 6.16 8.95
CA HIS A 133 -21.02 6.36 7.79
C HIS A 133 -20.02 5.19 7.66
N ILE A 134 -19.45 4.72 8.77
CA ILE A 134 -18.55 3.55 8.76
C ILE A 134 -19.30 2.28 8.32
N LYS A 135 -20.49 2.04 8.85
CA LYS A 135 -21.30 0.88 8.47
C LYS A 135 -21.73 0.91 6.99
N ALA A 136 -22.01 2.09 6.46
CA ALA A 136 -22.40 2.25 5.05
C ALA A 136 -21.27 1.87 4.09
N LEU A 137 -20.00 2.01 4.47
CA LEU A 137 -18.85 1.57 3.67
C LEU A 137 -18.90 0.07 3.33
N GLY A 138 -19.52 -0.73 4.20
CA GLY A 138 -19.45 -2.19 4.11
C GLY A 138 -18.06 -2.72 4.46
N SER A 139 -17.73 -3.90 3.97
CA SER A 139 -16.42 -4.51 4.23
C SER A 139 -15.29 -3.83 3.44
N VAL A 140 -14.07 -3.86 4.00
CA VAL A 140 -12.84 -3.41 3.32
C VAL A 140 -12.66 -4.12 1.98
N ASN A 141 -12.92 -5.42 1.92
CA ASN A 141 -12.81 -6.20 0.68
C ASN A 141 -13.77 -5.68 -0.41
N ARG A 142 -14.99 -5.28 -0.05
CA ARG A 142 -15.94 -4.68 -0.98
C ARG A 142 -15.46 -3.32 -1.47
N ALA A 143 -14.96 -2.48 -0.57
CA ALA A 143 -14.42 -1.18 -0.95
C ALA A 143 -13.24 -1.31 -1.94
N LEU A 144 -12.36 -2.30 -1.74
CA LEU A 144 -11.26 -2.60 -2.64
C LEU A 144 -11.75 -3.12 -4.00
N ALA A 145 -12.73 -4.01 -4.01
CA ALA A 145 -13.32 -4.56 -5.24
C ALA A 145 -14.01 -3.47 -6.07
N ASP A 146 -14.79 -2.61 -5.43
CA ASP A 146 -15.46 -1.48 -6.07
C ASP A 146 -14.43 -0.47 -6.63
N TYR A 147 -13.37 -0.17 -5.87
CA TYR A 147 -12.28 0.67 -6.34
C TYR A 147 -11.60 0.09 -7.59
N TYR A 148 -11.28 -1.21 -7.57
CA TYR A 148 -10.70 -1.90 -8.73
C TYR A 148 -11.62 -1.82 -9.94
N ALA A 149 -12.91 -2.07 -9.76
CA ALA A 149 -13.89 -2.00 -10.84
C ALA A 149 -13.97 -0.60 -11.46
N LEU A 150 -14.00 0.44 -10.63
CA LEU A 150 -14.00 1.84 -11.09
C LEU A 150 -12.70 2.19 -11.85
N GLN A 151 -11.54 1.73 -11.38
CA GLN A 151 -10.27 1.99 -12.08
C GLN A 151 -10.25 1.28 -13.44
N VAL A 152 -10.69 0.03 -13.52
CA VAL A 152 -10.77 -0.72 -14.79
C VAL A 152 -11.72 -0.02 -15.76
N ALA A 153 -12.91 0.40 -15.33
CA ALA A 153 -13.85 1.12 -16.16
C ALA A 153 -13.26 2.44 -16.68
N SER A 154 -12.57 3.19 -15.82
CA SER A 154 -11.90 4.44 -16.19
C SER A 154 -10.81 4.20 -17.26
N VAL A 155 -9.97 3.20 -17.06
CA VAL A 155 -8.92 2.82 -18.03
C VAL A 155 -9.53 2.36 -19.34
N ALA A 156 -10.60 1.55 -19.32
CA ALA A 156 -11.31 1.10 -20.51
C ALA A 156 -11.85 2.28 -21.33
N ALA A 157 -12.46 3.25 -20.65
CA ALA A 157 -12.99 4.46 -21.29
C ALA A 157 -11.89 5.30 -21.97
N MET A 158 -10.73 5.46 -21.30
CA MET A 158 -9.60 6.24 -21.82
C MET A 158 -8.84 5.53 -22.93
N SER A 159 -8.61 4.22 -22.79
CA SER A 159 -7.80 3.43 -23.75
C SER A 159 -8.61 2.87 -24.90
N LYS A 160 -9.93 2.86 -24.81
CA LYS A 160 -10.86 2.18 -25.73
C LYS A 160 -10.64 0.65 -25.81
N VAL A 161 -10.02 0.08 -24.78
CA VAL A 161 -9.83 -1.36 -24.61
C VAL A 161 -10.99 -1.90 -23.77
N PRO A 162 -11.63 -3.02 -24.15
CA PRO A 162 -12.70 -3.62 -23.36
C PRO A 162 -12.24 -3.98 -21.94
N GLU A 163 -13.08 -3.73 -20.94
CA GLU A 163 -12.76 -4.06 -19.53
C GLU A 163 -12.32 -5.51 -19.34
N ARG A 164 -12.93 -6.44 -20.07
CA ARG A 164 -12.59 -7.86 -20.02
C ARG A 164 -11.11 -8.09 -20.36
N GLU A 165 -10.62 -7.47 -21.42
CA GLU A 165 -9.22 -7.61 -21.83
C GLU A 165 -8.25 -7.04 -20.80
N ILE A 166 -8.61 -5.90 -20.18
CA ILE A 166 -7.83 -5.29 -19.09
C ILE A 166 -7.76 -6.24 -17.90
N ARG A 167 -8.90 -6.85 -17.48
CA ARG A 167 -8.96 -7.80 -16.38
C ARG A 167 -8.16 -9.07 -16.66
N GLU A 168 -8.30 -9.64 -17.86
CA GLU A 168 -7.54 -10.82 -18.27
C GLU A 168 -6.03 -10.53 -18.34
N TRP A 169 -5.64 -9.34 -18.81
CA TRP A 169 -4.24 -8.94 -18.83
C TRP A 169 -3.70 -8.80 -17.38
N PHE A 170 -4.49 -8.19 -16.49
CA PHE A 170 -4.12 -8.03 -15.09
C PHE A 170 -3.89 -9.38 -14.42
N ASP A 171 -4.84 -10.30 -14.58
CA ASP A 171 -4.78 -11.65 -14.02
C ASP A 171 -3.57 -12.43 -14.54
N ARG A 172 -3.36 -12.44 -15.86
CA ARG A 172 -2.28 -13.23 -16.48
C ARG A 172 -0.89 -12.65 -16.29
N LYS A 173 -0.75 -11.34 -16.15
CA LYS A 173 0.55 -10.65 -16.17
C LYS A 173 0.96 -10.09 -14.82
N LEU A 174 0.02 -9.60 -14.04
CA LEU A 174 0.32 -8.95 -12.76
C LEU A 174 0.08 -9.84 -11.53
N ILE A 175 -0.60 -10.97 -11.72
CA ILE A 175 -0.81 -11.97 -10.66
C ILE A 175 -0.12 -13.26 -11.09
N THR A 176 0.73 -13.80 -10.21
CA THR A 176 1.37 -15.11 -10.43
C THR A 176 0.39 -16.23 -10.11
N VAL A 177 0.70 -17.46 -10.55
CA VAL A 177 -0.09 -18.66 -10.23
C VAL A 177 -0.25 -18.85 -8.71
N SER A 178 0.70 -18.36 -7.92
CA SER A 178 0.66 -18.39 -6.45
C SER A 178 -0.12 -17.23 -5.83
N GLY A 179 -0.83 -16.41 -6.63
CA GLY A 179 -1.59 -15.26 -6.14
C GLY A 179 -0.73 -14.06 -5.70
N ILE A 180 0.56 -14.06 -6.03
CA ILE A 180 1.50 -12.99 -5.67
C ILE A 180 1.64 -12.01 -6.83
N ARG A 181 1.94 -10.76 -6.52
CA ARG A 181 2.18 -9.72 -7.52
C ARG A 181 3.31 -10.12 -8.49
N GLY A 182 2.99 -10.21 -9.77
CA GLY A 182 3.94 -10.36 -10.86
C GLY A 182 4.55 -9.03 -11.30
N GLN A 183 5.58 -9.10 -12.15
CA GLN A 183 6.22 -7.95 -12.78
C GLN A 183 6.20 -8.11 -14.29
N VAL A 184 5.85 -7.04 -14.99
CA VAL A 184 5.91 -6.97 -16.44
C VAL A 184 6.87 -5.87 -16.83
N LEU A 185 7.86 -6.22 -17.62
CA LEU A 185 8.74 -5.22 -18.24
C LEU A 185 7.96 -4.51 -19.36
N MET A 186 7.98 -3.17 -19.33
CA MET A 186 7.52 -2.40 -20.47
C MET A 186 8.56 -2.55 -21.57
N THR A 187 8.16 -3.18 -22.68
CA THR A 187 8.95 -3.31 -23.91
C THR A 187 8.60 -2.17 -24.85
#